data_f29568c4c5e26714d22db963845b4e11
#
_entry.id   f29568c4c5e26714d22db963845b4e11
#
_cell.length_a   1.000
_cell.length_b   1.000
_cell.length_c   1.000
_cell.angle_alpha   90.00
_cell.angle_beta   90.00
_cell.angle_gamma   90.00
#
_symmetry.space_group_name_H-M   'P 1'
#
loop_
_entity.id
_entity.type
_entity.pdbx_description
1 polymer ?
#
loop_
_entity_poly.entity_id
_entity_poly.type
_entity_poly.pdbx_seq_one_letter_code
_entity_poly.pdbx_strand_id
1 'polypeptide(L)'
;VEMINATVGDYINSDKPFATYYMTVSGHFYYTYGGNAIANKNKDLVKDLDYPEEIKGYLATQMELDKALEILMSKLEEANKLDDTVIVLLADHYPYNLPIDYINMLSDYKRDTLIEANSNSLIIYNSKMKSVKVDKVGMSIDVIPTVYNLFGIDYDSRLIMGKDILSTSEGI
;
A
#
# COMPACT_ATOMS: atom_id res chain seq x y z
N VAL A 1 -10.59 7.86 3.04
CA VAL A 1 -11.57 7.77 4.15
C VAL A 1 -12.97 7.52 3.60
N GLU A 2 -13.50 8.41 2.78
CA GLU A 2 -14.89 8.38 2.29
C GLU A 2 -15.21 7.09 1.54
N MET A 3 -14.29 6.63 0.68
CA MET A 3 -14.45 5.37 -0.08
C MET A 3 -14.64 4.18 0.86
N ILE A 4 -13.80 4.01 1.88
CA ILE A 4 -13.94 2.90 2.83
C ILE A 4 -15.27 2.97 3.57
N ASN A 5 -15.65 4.16 4.07
CA ASN A 5 -16.93 4.34 4.75
C ASN A 5 -18.14 4.02 3.88
N ALA A 6 -18.06 4.32 2.58
CA ALA A 6 -19.15 4.08 1.64
C ALA A 6 -19.29 2.61 1.22
N THR A 7 -18.20 1.83 1.20
CA THR A 7 -18.18 0.52 0.54
C THR A 7 -17.95 -0.67 1.47
N VAL A 8 -17.37 -0.46 2.64
CA VAL A 8 -17.04 -1.57 3.56
C VAL A 8 -18.28 -2.35 4.00
N GLY A 9 -19.43 -1.69 4.12
CA GLY A 9 -20.71 -2.30 4.48
C GLY A 9 -21.21 -3.36 3.46
N ASP A 10 -20.78 -3.26 2.21
CA ASP A 10 -21.24 -4.14 1.14
C ASP A 10 -20.74 -5.59 1.32
N TYR A 11 -19.63 -5.79 2.03
CA TYR A 11 -19.02 -7.11 2.18
C TYR A 11 -18.72 -7.51 3.63
N ILE A 12 -18.55 -6.56 4.55
CA ILE A 12 -18.05 -6.86 5.90
C ILE A 12 -19.01 -7.74 6.70
N ASN A 13 -20.31 -7.63 6.43
CA ASN A 13 -21.37 -8.40 7.11
C ASN A 13 -21.71 -9.72 6.39
N SER A 14 -20.97 -10.06 5.31
CA SER A 14 -21.21 -11.32 4.59
C SER A 14 -20.77 -12.53 5.41
N ASP A 15 -21.55 -13.58 5.40
CA ASP A 15 -21.17 -14.91 5.95
C ASP A 15 -20.26 -15.69 5.01
N LYS A 16 -20.04 -15.18 3.78
CA LYS A 16 -19.16 -15.80 2.78
C LYS A 16 -17.79 -15.13 2.78
N PRO A 17 -16.73 -15.85 2.39
CA PRO A 17 -15.45 -15.23 2.09
C PRO A 17 -15.59 -14.10 1.07
N PHE A 18 -14.81 -13.04 1.24
CA PHE A 18 -14.78 -11.92 0.31
C PHE A 18 -13.33 -11.64 -0.14
N ALA A 19 -13.21 -11.06 -1.31
CA ALA A 19 -11.99 -10.45 -1.80
C ALA A 19 -12.35 -9.08 -2.36
N THR A 20 -11.71 -8.04 -1.85
CA THR A 20 -11.97 -6.66 -2.27
C THR A 20 -10.67 -6.02 -2.72
N TYR A 21 -10.71 -5.37 -3.87
CA TYR A 21 -9.59 -4.61 -4.41
C TYR A 21 -9.93 -3.12 -4.38
N TYR A 22 -9.12 -2.34 -3.67
CA TYR A 22 -9.22 -0.89 -3.60
C TYR A 22 -8.12 -0.23 -4.41
N MET A 23 -8.48 0.44 -5.48
CA MET A 23 -7.59 1.36 -6.18
C MET A 23 -7.74 2.75 -5.54
N THR A 24 -6.77 3.12 -4.72
CA THR A 24 -6.82 4.40 -4.00
C THR A 24 -6.27 5.53 -4.87
N VAL A 25 -6.79 6.74 -4.69
CA VAL A 25 -6.36 7.93 -5.43
C VAL A 25 -5.88 9.06 -4.52
N SER A 26 -5.83 8.84 -3.21
CA SER A 26 -5.42 9.88 -2.25
C SER A 26 -3.99 10.36 -2.50
N GLY A 27 -3.08 9.47 -2.88
CA GLY A 27 -1.69 9.76 -3.19
C GLY A 27 -1.43 10.33 -4.60
N HIS A 28 -2.48 10.62 -5.39
CA HIS A 28 -2.32 11.16 -6.73
C HIS A 28 -1.87 12.64 -6.71
N PHE A 29 -1.16 13.07 -7.77
CA PHE A 29 -0.68 14.45 -7.90
C PHE A 29 -1.85 15.43 -8.21
N TYR A 30 -1.66 16.73 -8.00
CA TYR A 30 -0.43 17.44 -7.63
C TYR A 30 -0.20 17.41 -6.13
N TYR A 31 1.07 17.56 -5.70
CA TYR A 31 1.46 17.57 -4.29
C TYR A 31 1.59 18.99 -3.73
N THR A 32 0.62 19.85 -4.03
CA THR A 32 0.54 21.21 -3.50
C THR A 32 -0.80 21.45 -2.84
N TYR A 33 -0.85 22.32 -1.87
CA TYR A 33 -2.11 22.61 -1.15
C TYR A 33 -3.15 23.30 -2.04
N GLY A 34 -2.70 24.05 -3.05
CA GLY A 34 -3.59 24.68 -4.03
C GLY A 34 -4.09 23.73 -5.12
N GLY A 35 -3.31 22.71 -5.45
CA GLY A 35 -3.60 21.76 -6.53
C GLY A 35 -4.26 20.45 -6.11
N ASN A 36 -4.28 20.15 -4.78
CA ASN A 36 -4.78 18.90 -4.26
C ASN A 36 -5.61 19.12 -3.00
N ALA A 37 -6.92 18.85 -3.09
CA ALA A 37 -7.85 19.03 -1.98
C ALA A 37 -7.52 18.14 -0.76
N ILE A 38 -6.99 16.93 -0.98
CA ILE A 38 -6.61 16.00 0.10
C ILE A 38 -5.34 16.51 0.79
N ALA A 39 -4.35 16.96 0.04
CA ALA A 39 -3.16 17.59 0.60
C ALA A 39 -3.53 18.80 1.45
N ASN A 40 -4.43 19.68 0.94
CA ASN A 40 -4.91 20.82 1.70
C ASN A 40 -5.72 20.43 2.95
N LYS A 41 -6.57 19.40 2.86
CA LYS A 41 -7.33 18.86 4.00
C LYS A 41 -6.42 18.44 5.15
N ASN A 42 -5.29 17.82 4.85
CA ASN A 42 -4.39 17.23 5.82
C ASN A 42 -3.13 18.08 6.10
N LYS A 43 -3.02 19.30 5.56
CA LYS A 43 -1.80 20.15 5.63
C LYS A 43 -1.31 20.41 7.06
N ASP A 44 -2.23 20.55 8.01
CA ASP A 44 -1.88 20.83 9.40
C ASP A 44 -1.16 19.67 10.10
N LEU A 45 -1.32 18.45 9.60
CA LEU A 45 -0.62 17.27 10.12
C LEU A 45 0.87 17.23 9.77
N VAL A 46 1.26 17.96 8.74
CA VAL A 46 2.62 17.96 8.18
C VAL A 46 3.29 19.34 8.22
N LYS A 47 2.61 20.37 8.74
CA LYS A 47 3.06 21.76 8.69
C LYS A 47 4.42 21.99 9.34
N ASP A 48 4.69 21.29 10.45
CA ASP A 48 5.90 21.48 11.27
C ASP A 48 7.09 20.63 10.78
N LEU A 49 6.92 19.85 9.71
CA LEU A 49 8.00 19.09 9.08
C LEU A 49 8.92 20.07 8.32
N ASP A 50 10.23 19.85 8.42
CA ASP A 50 11.25 20.66 7.72
C ASP A 50 11.46 20.12 6.29
N TYR A 51 10.45 20.28 5.45
CA TYR A 51 10.45 19.86 4.04
C TYR A 51 9.80 20.91 3.14
N PRO A 52 10.13 20.96 1.83
CA PRO A 52 9.39 21.74 0.83
C PRO A 52 7.89 21.40 0.81
N GLU A 53 7.08 22.34 0.29
CA GLU A 53 5.62 22.18 0.25
C GLU A 53 5.19 20.91 -0.51
N GLU A 54 5.87 20.58 -1.61
CA GLU A 54 5.54 19.42 -2.43
C GLU A 54 5.76 18.11 -1.67
N ILE A 55 6.81 18.00 -0.86
CA ILE A 55 7.01 16.85 0.01
C ILE A 55 5.94 16.80 1.09
N LYS A 56 5.65 17.93 1.74
CA LYS A 56 4.58 18.02 2.73
C LYS A 56 3.22 17.66 2.12
N GLY A 57 2.94 18.16 0.91
CA GLY A 57 1.74 17.83 0.17
C GLY A 57 1.62 16.34 -0.12
N TYR A 58 2.70 15.71 -0.56
CA TYR A 58 2.76 14.26 -0.75
C TYR A 58 2.48 13.51 0.56
N LEU A 59 3.18 13.85 1.65
CA LEU A 59 2.96 13.22 2.96
C LEU A 59 1.52 13.42 3.46
N ALA A 60 0.95 14.61 3.27
CA ALA A 60 -0.43 14.89 3.63
C ALA A 60 -1.44 14.00 2.88
N THR A 61 -1.15 13.64 1.63
CA THR A 61 -1.96 12.68 0.86
C THR A 61 -1.83 11.25 1.39
N GLN A 62 -0.64 10.85 1.85
CA GLN A 62 -0.43 9.53 2.46
C GLN A 62 -1.14 9.42 3.82
N MET A 63 -1.23 10.49 4.59
CA MET A 63 -2.02 10.52 5.83
C MET A 63 -3.50 10.22 5.61
N GLU A 64 -4.04 10.50 4.43
CA GLU A 64 -5.42 10.11 4.09
C GLU A 64 -5.56 8.60 3.88
N LEU A 65 -4.56 7.97 3.29
CA LEU A 65 -4.53 6.51 3.14
C LEU A 65 -4.40 5.83 4.50
N ASP A 66 -3.51 6.33 5.35
CA ASP A 66 -3.31 5.83 6.71
C ASP A 66 -4.61 5.85 7.51
N LYS A 67 -5.33 6.97 7.53
CA LYS A 67 -6.66 7.08 8.16
C LYS A 67 -7.69 6.12 7.55
N ALA A 68 -7.64 5.90 6.25
CA ALA A 68 -8.54 4.96 5.59
C ALA A 68 -8.28 3.52 6.02
N LEU A 69 -7.00 3.14 6.20
CA LEU A 69 -6.61 1.84 6.73
C LEU A 69 -7.01 1.68 8.20
N GLU A 70 -6.82 2.69 9.03
CA GLU A 70 -7.28 2.69 10.42
C GLU A 70 -8.78 2.39 10.51
N ILE A 71 -9.59 3.08 9.69
CA ILE A 71 -11.05 2.86 9.65
C ILE A 71 -11.37 1.44 9.18
N LEU A 72 -10.71 0.95 8.13
CA LEU A 72 -10.93 -0.40 7.61
C LEU A 72 -10.61 -1.45 8.68
N MET A 73 -9.46 -1.34 9.33
CA MET A 73 -9.04 -2.27 10.37
C MET A 73 -9.99 -2.25 11.57
N SER A 74 -10.41 -1.06 12.04
CA SER A 74 -11.39 -0.92 13.12
C SER A 74 -12.72 -1.59 12.78
N LYS A 75 -13.22 -1.42 11.56
CA LYS A 75 -14.47 -2.06 11.12
C LYS A 75 -14.34 -3.58 10.99
N LEU A 76 -13.18 -4.09 10.54
CA LEU A 76 -12.90 -5.53 10.49
C LEU A 76 -12.84 -6.12 11.92
N GLU A 77 -12.27 -5.39 12.87
CA GLU A 77 -12.22 -5.80 14.28
C GLU A 77 -13.61 -5.81 14.90
N GLU A 78 -14.40 -4.76 14.73
CA GLU A 78 -15.80 -4.67 15.19
C GLU A 78 -16.66 -5.82 14.65
N ALA A 79 -16.40 -6.25 13.40
CA ALA A 79 -17.07 -7.37 12.76
C ALA A 79 -16.49 -8.75 13.13
N ASN A 80 -15.45 -8.81 13.98
CA ASN A 80 -14.68 -10.03 14.32
C ASN A 80 -14.08 -10.73 13.08
N LYS A 81 -13.63 -9.97 12.09
CA LYS A 81 -13.05 -10.48 10.84
C LYS A 81 -11.58 -10.10 10.64
N LEU A 82 -11.01 -9.24 11.47
CA LEU A 82 -9.62 -8.77 11.31
C LEU A 82 -8.63 -9.94 11.33
N ASP A 83 -8.83 -10.89 12.24
CA ASP A 83 -7.98 -12.05 12.41
C ASP A 83 -8.00 -13.04 11.22
N ASP A 84 -9.06 -13.01 10.45
CA ASP A 84 -9.26 -13.89 9.29
C ASP A 84 -9.13 -13.11 7.96
N THR A 85 -8.66 -11.86 8.02
CA THR A 85 -8.44 -11.01 6.85
C THR A 85 -6.94 -10.80 6.61
N VAL A 86 -6.53 -10.93 5.36
CA VAL A 86 -5.19 -10.51 4.89
C VAL A 86 -5.34 -9.20 4.14
N ILE A 87 -4.57 -8.18 4.54
CA ILE A 87 -4.49 -6.89 3.86
C ILE A 87 -3.18 -6.84 3.09
N VAL A 88 -3.25 -6.62 1.78
CA VAL A 88 -2.09 -6.51 0.90
C VAL A 88 -1.99 -5.07 0.39
N LEU A 89 -0.87 -4.43 0.65
CA LEU A 89 -0.59 -3.05 0.22
C LEU A 89 0.58 -3.05 -0.75
N LEU A 90 0.35 -2.47 -1.90
CA LEU A 90 1.35 -2.29 -2.95
C LEU A 90 1.10 -0.95 -3.62
N ALA A 91 2.15 -0.16 -3.87
CA ALA A 91 2.01 0.99 -4.75
C ALA A 91 2.07 0.55 -6.22
N ASP A 92 1.36 1.25 -7.07
CA ASP A 92 1.34 1.05 -8.52
C ASP A 92 2.60 1.62 -9.18
N HIS A 93 3.13 2.74 -8.66
CA HIS A 93 4.35 3.38 -9.12
C HIS A 93 4.92 4.34 -8.04
N TYR A 94 6.12 4.85 -8.27
CA TYR A 94 6.69 5.91 -7.43
C TYR A 94 6.03 7.28 -7.74
N PRO A 95 6.16 8.28 -6.85
CA PRO A 95 5.58 9.60 -7.06
C PRO A 95 6.38 10.42 -8.12
N TYR A 96 6.29 10.02 -9.39
CA TYR A 96 7.07 10.57 -10.50
C TYR A 96 6.86 12.07 -10.77
N ASN A 97 5.88 12.67 -10.14
CA ASN A 97 5.66 14.12 -10.19
C ASN A 97 6.49 14.90 -9.14
N LEU A 98 7.16 14.18 -8.22
CA LEU A 98 8.20 14.77 -7.37
C LEU A 98 9.55 14.68 -8.05
N PRO A 99 10.37 15.76 -8.01
CA PRO A 99 11.77 15.67 -8.40
C PRO A 99 12.50 14.55 -7.65
N ILE A 100 13.44 13.89 -8.32
CA ILE A 100 14.19 12.77 -7.71
C ILE A 100 14.92 13.18 -6.42
N ASP A 101 15.38 14.44 -6.34
CA ASP A 101 16.02 14.96 -5.13
C ASP A 101 15.04 15.01 -3.94
N TYR A 102 13.75 15.29 -4.19
CA TYR A 102 12.73 15.28 -3.17
C TYR A 102 12.37 13.84 -2.72
N ILE A 103 12.36 12.89 -3.66
CA ILE A 103 12.21 11.48 -3.34
C ILE A 103 13.39 11.01 -2.47
N ASN A 104 14.60 11.45 -2.79
CA ASN A 104 15.80 11.13 -2.03
C ASN A 104 15.80 11.73 -0.61
N MET A 105 15.13 12.85 -0.39
CA MET A 105 14.94 13.40 0.97
C MET A 105 14.06 12.50 1.86
N LEU A 106 13.21 11.65 1.26
CA LEU A 106 12.33 10.73 1.96
C LEU A 106 12.86 9.29 1.98
N SER A 107 14.02 9.04 1.38
CA SER A 107 14.58 7.70 1.21
C SER A 107 15.80 7.48 2.08
N ASP A 108 15.96 6.27 2.62
CA ASP A 108 17.12 5.87 3.41
C ASP A 108 18.39 5.69 2.55
N TYR A 109 18.25 5.66 1.24
CA TYR A 109 19.36 5.53 0.29
C TYR A 109 19.09 6.39 -0.96
N LYS A 110 20.17 6.72 -1.66
CA LYS A 110 20.08 7.52 -2.87
C LYS A 110 19.53 6.68 -4.02
N ARG A 111 18.52 7.21 -4.71
CA ARG A 111 17.85 6.58 -5.85
C ARG A 111 18.27 7.30 -7.12
N ASP A 112 19.29 6.78 -7.79
CA ASP A 112 19.91 7.44 -8.96
C ASP A 112 19.41 6.90 -10.30
N THR A 113 18.88 5.68 -10.31
CA THR A 113 18.43 5.02 -11.53
C THR A 113 16.91 4.88 -11.58
N LEU A 114 16.39 4.60 -12.77
CA LEU A 114 14.98 4.29 -12.95
C LEU A 114 14.55 3.07 -12.13
N ILE A 115 15.41 2.08 -11.99
CA ILE A 115 15.13 0.87 -11.18
C ILE A 115 15.01 1.26 -9.71
N GLU A 116 15.96 2.00 -9.16
CA GLU A 116 15.95 2.43 -7.77
C GLU A 116 14.79 3.38 -7.47
N ALA A 117 14.45 4.28 -8.40
CA ALA A 117 13.29 5.17 -8.26
C ALA A 117 11.98 4.39 -8.15
N ASN A 118 11.86 3.26 -8.86
CA ASN A 118 10.70 2.38 -8.81
C ASN A 118 10.74 1.36 -7.67
N SER A 119 11.83 1.30 -6.88
CA SER A 119 11.89 0.42 -5.72
C SER A 119 10.80 0.78 -4.70
N ASN A 120 10.01 -0.21 -4.33
CA ASN A 120 8.80 -0.06 -3.55
C ASN A 120 8.69 -1.21 -2.54
N SER A 121 7.78 -1.11 -1.60
CA SER A 121 7.55 -2.15 -0.60
C SER A 121 6.20 -2.82 -0.84
N LEU A 122 6.21 -4.15 -0.75
CA LEU A 122 5.00 -4.96 -0.56
C LEU A 122 4.80 -5.18 0.92
N ILE A 123 3.63 -4.84 1.43
CA ILE A 123 3.24 -5.12 2.82
C ILE A 123 2.07 -6.10 2.79
N ILE A 124 2.24 -7.23 3.48
CA ILE A 124 1.19 -8.22 3.70
C ILE A 124 0.94 -8.28 5.20
N TYR A 125 -0.26 -7.94 5.61
CA TYR A 125 -0.65 -7.86 7.01
C TYR A 125 -1.77 -8.84 7.33
N ASN A 126 -1.64 -9.52 8.44
CA ASN A 126 -2.71 -10.21 9.16
C ASN A 126 -2.36 -10.18 10.65
N SER A 127 -3.34 -9.97 11.52
CA SER A 127 -3.16 -9.81 12.98
C SER A 127 -2.49 -11.02 13.66
N LYS A 128 -2.61 -12.23 13.09
CA LYS A 128 -2.04 -13.47 13.61
C LYS A 128 -0.66 -13.82 13.04
N MET A 129 -0.22 -13.11 11.99
CA MET A 129 1.08 -13.39 11.38
C MET A 129 2.22 -12.80 12.21
N LYS A 130 3.31 -13.56 12.32
CA LYS A 130 4.56 -13.02 12.87
C LYS A 130 5.19 -12.06 11.85
N SER A 131 5.75 -10.96 12.34
CA SER A 131 6.50 -10.04 11.49
C SER A 131 7.73 -10.74 10.91
N VAL A 132 7.86 -10.68 9.59
CA VAL A 132 8.99 -11.19 8.82
C VAL A 132 9.40 -10.11 7.82
N LYS A 133 10.69 -9.80 7.76
CA LYS A 133 11.26 -8.96 6.71
C LYS A 133 11.84 -9.87 5.63
N VAL A 134 11.41 -9.66 4.39
CA VAL A 134 11.92 -10.37 3.21
C VAL A 134 12.75 -9.39 2.40
N ASP A 135 14.05 -9.60 2.35
CA ASP A 135 14.99 -8.74 1.59
C ASP A 135 15.15 -9.16 0.12
N LYS A 136 14.41 -10.18 -0.28
CA LYS A 136 14.37 -10.67 -1.67
C LYS A 136 13.72 -9.61 -2.56
N VAL A 137 14.38 -9.31 -3.69
CA VAL A 137 13.78 -8.46 -4.72
C VAL A 137 12.69 -9.24 -5.45
N GLY A 138 11.52 -8.64 -5.54
CA GLY A 138 10.37 -9.17 -6.26
C GLY A 138 9.75 -8.12 -7.18
N MET A 139 8.72 -8.51 -7.90
CA MET A 139 7.94 -7.66 -8.80
C MET A 139 6.44 -7.73 -8.44
N SER A 140 5.66 -6.81 -8.96
CA SER A 140 4.19 -6.81 -8.74
C SER A 140 3.51 -8.10 -9.22
N ILE A 141 4.08 -8.80 -10.21
CA ILE A 141 3.60 -10.11 -10.68
C ILE A 141 3.73 -11.22 -9.63
N ASP A 142 4.58 -11.05 -8.62
CA ASP A 142 4.81 -12.02 -7.55
C ASP A 142 3.71 -11.97 -6.47
N VAL A 143 2.91 -10.92 -6.45
CA VAL A 143 1.84 -10.72 -5.45
C VAL A 143 0.80 -11.83 -5.52
N ILE A 144 0.31 -12.15 -6.73
CA ILE A 144 -0.75 -13.16 -6.91
C ILE A 144 -0.31 -14.54 -6.44
N PRO A 145 0.81 -15.13 -6.91
CA PRO A 145 1.23 -16.45 -6.43
C PRO A 145 1.57 -16.45 -4.94
N THR A 146 2.07 -15.35 -4.39
CA THR A 146 2.31 -15.22 -2.94
C THR A 146 1.00 -15.29 -2.16
N VAL A 147 -0.02 -14.55 -2.58
CA VAL A 147 -1.35 -14.57 -1.94
C VAL A 147 -2.00 -15.95 -2.09
N TYR A 148 -1.92 -16.57 -3.26
CA TYR A 148 -2.48 -17.92 -3.47
C TYR A 148 -1.86 -18.94 -2.53
N ASN A 149 -0.53 -18.92 -2.37
CA ASN A 149 0.14 -19.83 -1.45
C ASN A 149 -0.20 -19.54 0.01
N LEU A 150 -0.33 -18.27 0.41
CA LEU A 150 -0.76 -17.91 1.77
C LEU A 150 -2.16 -18.45 2.11
N PHE A 151 -3.06 -18.49 1.14
CA PHE A 151 -4.42 -19.00 1.32
C PHE A 151 -4.56 -20.50 1.00
N GLY A 152 -3.50 -21.18 0.57
CA GLY A 152 -3.55 -22.58 0.14
C GLY A 152 -4.45 -22.79 -1.08
N ILE A 153 -4.52 -21.80 -1.97
CA ILE A 153 -5.29 -21.89 -3.21
C ILE A 153 -4.47 -22.63 -4.26
N ASP A 154 -5.02 -23.75 -4.75
CA ASP A 154 -4.42 -24.47 -5.88
C ASP A 154 -4.52 -23.66 -7.18
N TYR A 155 -3.41 -23.55 -7.89
CA TYR A 155 -3.36 -22.88 -9.18
C TYR A 155 -2.36 -23.53 -10.12
N ASP A 156 -2.56 -23.37 -11.43
CA ASP A 156 -1.59 -23.81 -12.43
C ASP A 156 -0.47 -22.77 -12.56
N SER A 157 0.68 -23.06 -11.97
CA SER A 157 1.84 -22.16 -11.97
C SER A 157 2.38 -21.83 -13.37
N ARG A 158 2.04 -22.65 -14.39
CA ARG A 158 2.42 -22.37 -15.80
C ARG A 158 1.68 -21.18 -16.40
N LEU A 159 0.56 -20.78 -15.78
CA LEU A 159 -0.27 -19.64 -16.19
C LEU A 159 0.06 -18.34 -15.44
N ILE A 160 0.95 -18.40 -14.46
CA ILE A 160 1.35 -17.25 -13.63
C ILE A 160 2.85 -17.03 -13.76
N MET A 161 3.25 -15.86 -14.23
CA MET A 161 4.67 -15.53 -14.46
C MET A 161 5.45 -15.27 -13.16
N GLY A 162 4.78 -14.77 -12.12
CA GLY A 162 5.40 -14.46 -10.83
C GLY A 162 5.73 -15.70 -10.01
N LYS A 163 6.47 -15.48 -8.93
CA LYS A 163 6.85 -16.50 -7.94
C LYS A 163 6.35 -16.09 -6.56
N ASP A 164 6.10 -17.07 -5.70
CA ASP A 164 5.86 -16.79 -4.30
C ASP A 164 7.11 -16.16 -3.66
N ILE A 165 6.98 -14.91 -3.21
CA ILE A 165 8.10 -14.16 -2.62
C ILE A 165 8.51 -14.73 -1.25
N LEU A 166 7.62 -15.46 -0.58
CA LEU A 166 7.88 -16.12 0.71
C LEU A 166 8.54 -17.48 0.54
N SER A 167 8.61 -18.02 -0.67
CA SER A 167 9.27 -19.29 -0.97
C SER A 167 10.79 -19.21 -0.80
N THR A 168 11.46 -20.36 -0.88
CA THR A 168 12.93 -20.44 -0.89
C THR A 168 13.56 -20.12 -2.25
N SER A 169 12.75 -19.83 -3.28
CA SER A 169 13.25 -19.46 -4.61
C SER A 169 14.09 -18.17 -4.54
N GLU A 170 15.08 -18.05 -5.42
CA GLU A 170 15.83 -16.81 -5.56
C GLU A 170 14.91 -15.66 -6.04
N GLY A 171 15.26 -14.44 -5.62
CA GLY A 171 14.64 -13.20 -6.15
C GLY A 171 15.00 -12.98 -7.63
N ILE A 172 14.53 -11.90 -8.19
CA ILE A 172 14.85 -11.45 -9.54
C ILE A 172 16.11 -10.61 -9.51
#